data_569e8959dec3a0217b9eb0a359147a93
#
_entry.id   569e8959dec3a0217b9eb0a359147a93
#
_cell.length_a   1.000
_cell.length_b   1.000
_cell.length_c   1.000
_cell.angle_alpha   90.00
_cell.angle_beta   90.00
_cell.angle_gamma   90.00
#
_symmetry.space_group_name_H-M   'P 1'
#
loop_
_entity.id
_entity.type
_entity.pdbx_description
1 polymer ?
#
loop_
_entity_poly.entity_id
_entity_poly.type
_entity_poly.pdbx_seq_one_letter_code
_entity_poly.pdbx_strand_id
1 'polypeptide(L)'
;FVILPVNTLLLPGGKKGIDFYLFPDWKKGMRAGQGNGAPAAMNQAFFTLSVGQGSMEIFASYMDKKNSLGGEAIRITALDTFVALLAGLIIFPACFAFGVEPDQGPSLIFVTLPNIFINMPMGQLWGGLFFVFMTFASFSTVTAVFEAFR
;
A
#
# COMPACT_ATOMS: atom_id res chain seq x y z
N PHE A 1 10.90 7.09 -0.25
CA PHE A 1 10.28 5.89 -0.90
C PHE A 1 11.14 5.29 -1.99
N VAL A 2 11.89 6.03 -2.82
CA VAL A 2 12.69 5.50 -3.94
C VAL A 2 14.00 4.83 -3.48
N ILE A 3 14.58 5.24 -2.37
CA ILE A 3 15.86 4.71 -1.86
C ILE A 3 15.69 3.33 -1.21
N LEU A 4 14.55 3.07 -0.58
CA LEU A 4 14.23 1.80 0.07
C LEU A 4 14.16 0.61 -0.91
N PRO A 5 13.48 0.70 -2.08
CA PRO A 5 13.45 -0.40 -3.05
C PRO A 5 14.83 -0.80 -3.56
N VAL A 6 15.71 0.19 -3.79
CA VAL A 6 17.06 -0.09 -4.29
C VAL A 6 17.87 -0.89 -3.28
N ASN A 7 17.69 -0.63 -2.00
CA ASN A 7 18.41 -1.34 -0.93
C ASN A 7 17.86 -2.76 -0.72
N THR A 8 16.55 -2.95 -0.82
CA THR A 8 15.92 -4.29 -0.72
C THR A 8 16.17 -5.16 -1.95
N LEU A 9 16.38 -4.57 -3.11
CA LEU A 9 16.77 -5.26 -4.36
C LEU A 9 18.15 -5.91 -4.27
N LEU A 10 19.06 -5.33 -3.50
CA LEU A 10 20.44 -5.82 -3.32
C LEU A 10 20.55 -6.96 -2.29
N LEU A 11 19.48 -7.25 -1.54
CA LEU A 11 19.47 -8.33 -0.56
C LEU A 11 19.39 -9.71 -1.22
N PRO A 12 20.12 -10.71 -0.71
CA PRO A 12 20.03 -12.09 -1.20
C PRO A 12 18.62 -12.62 -0.93
N GLY A 13 17.87 -12.89 -2.00
CA GLY A 13 16.45 -13.30 -1.93
C GLY A 13 15.47 -12.29 -2.51
N GLY A 14 15.87 -11.03 -2.65
CA GLY A 14 15.02 -9.97 -3.21
C GLY A 14 14.51 -10.27 -4.63
N LYS A 15 15.30 -10.97 -5.46
CA LYS A 15 14.88 -11.39 -6.81
C LYS A 15 13.63 -12.27 -6.80
N LYS A 16 13.52 -13.22 -5.86
CA LYS A 16 12.32 -14.07 -5.73
C LYS A 16 11.07 -13.27 -5.39
N GLY A 17 11.22 -12.24 -4.54
CA GLY A 17 10.12 -11.36 -4.19
C GLY A 17 9.63 -10.49 -5.36
N ILE A 18 10.56 -10.06 -6.21
CA ILE A 18 10.22 -9.31 -7.43
C ILE A 18 9.53 -10.22 -8.45
N ASP A 19 10.06 -11.41 -8.68
CA ASP A 19 9.45 -12.39 -9.58
C ASP A 19 8.03 -12.74 -9.11
N PHE A 20 7.84 -12.91 -7.82
CA PHE A 20 6.51 -13.15 -7.23
C PHE A 20 5.55 -11.97 -7.46
N TYR A 21 6.04 -10.74 -7.34
CA TYR A 21 5.20 -9.54 -7.43
C TYR A 21 4.91 -9.12 -8.87
N LEU A 22 5.92 -9.15 -9.75
CA LEU A 22 5.80 -8.69 -11.14
C LEU A 22 5.30 -9.77 -12.10
N PHE A 23 5.52 -11.04 -11.77
CA PHE A 23 5.07 -12.19 -12.57
C PHE A 23 4.03 -13.01 -11.83
N PRO A 24 2.81 -12.49 -11.64
CA PRO A 24 1.76 -13.23 -10.97
C PRO A 24 1.39 -14.46 -11.79
N ASP A 25 1.29 -15.59 -11.10
CA ASP A 25 0.84 -16.85 -11.72
C ASP A 25 -0.67 -16.79 -11.96
N TRP A 26 -1.04 -16.28 -13.12
CA TRP A 26 -2.45 -16.11 -13.54
C TRP A 26 -3.27 -17.40 -13.41
N LYS A 27 -2.63 -18.57 -13.61
CA LYS A 27 -3.29 -19.87 -13.45
C LYS A 27 -3.63 -20.17 -12.00
N LYS A 28 -2.78 -19.77 -11.06
CA LYS A 28 -3.05 -19.89 -9.62
C LYS A 28 -4.05 -18.84 -9.15
N GLY A 29 -3.92 -17.60 -9.59
CA GLY A 29 -4.83 -16.51 -9.24
C GLY A 29 -6.28 -16.78 -9.67
N MET A 30 -6.48 -17.43 -10.82
CA MET A 30 -7.82 -17.85 -11.27
C MET A 30 -8.30 -19.17 -10.64
N ARG A 31 -7.37 -20.06 -10.21
CA ARG A 31 -7.70 -21.36 -9.58
C ARG A 31 -7.78 -21.31 -8.06
N ALA A 32 -7.07 -20.41 -7.42
CA ALA A 32 -6.88 -20.36 -5.94
C ALA A 32 -8.12 -19.90 -5.17
N GLY A 33 -9.26 -20.24 -5.60
CA GLY A 33 -10.48 -19.99 -4.87
C GLY A 33 -11.63 -19.62 -5.76
N GLN A 34 -12.08 -20.55 -6.57
CA GLN A 34 -13.43 -20.48 -7.15
C GLN A 34 -13.77 -19.15 -7.85
N GLY A 35 -12.87 -18.64 -8.67
CA GLY A 35 -13.14 -17.42 -9.46
C GLY A 35 -13.03 -16.09 -8.70
N ASN A 36 -12.46 -16.06 -7.50
CA ASN A 36 -12.49 -14.89 -6.62
C ASN A 36 -11.37 -13.86 -6.83
N GLY A 37 -10.43 -14.07 -7.73
CA GLY A 37 -9.32 -13.14 -7.94
C GLY A 37 -9.79 -11.75 -8.41
N ALA A 38 -10.63 -11.69 -9.42
CA ALA A 38 -11.16 -10.43 -9.93
C ALA A 38 -12.11 -9.72 -8.95
N PRO A 39 -13.08 -10.40 -8.30
CA PRO A 39 -13.88 -9.79 -7.24
C PRO A 39 -13.07 -9.32 -6.04
N ALA A 40 -12.04 -10.06 -5.62
CA ALA A 40 -11.17 -9.64 -4.52
C ALA A 40 -10.36 -8.38 -4.87
N ALA A 41 -9.80 -8.32 -6.07
CA ALA A 41 -9.09 -7.15 -6.56
C ALA A 41 -10.03 -5.93 -6.68
N MET A 42 -11.25 -6.14 -7.15
CA MET A 42 -12.27 -5.11 -7.25
C MET A 42 -12.69 -4.59 -5.87
N ASN A 43 -12.91 -5.48 -4.92
CA ASN A 43 -13.22 -5.12 -3.52
C ASN A 43 -12.08 -4.32 -2.90
N GLN A 44 -10.83 -4.73 -3.12
CA GLN A 44 -9.66 -3.99 -2.64
C GLN A 44 -9.57 -2.59 -3.28
N ALA A 45 -9.84 -2.45 -4.57
CA ALA A 45 -9.84 -1.16 -5.26
C ALA A 45 -10.93 -0.22 -4.69
N PHE A 46 -12.13 -0.73 -4.44
CA PHE A 46 -13.21 0.03 -3.80
C PHE A 46 -12.81 0.48 -2.40
N PHE A 47 -12.17 -0.40 -1.63
CA PHE A 47 -11.73 -0.09 -0.27
C PHE A 47 -10.62 0.97 -0.26
N THR A 48 -9.61 0.82 -1.10
CA THR A 48 -8.45 1.73 -1.15
C THR A 48 -8.86 3.15 -1.60
N LEU A 49 -9.76 3.23 -2.58
CA LEU A 49 -10.29 4.51 -3.10
C LEU A 49 -11.44 5.06 -2.24
N SER A 50 -11.80 4.38 -1.14
CA SER A 50 -12.90 4.78 -0.24
C SER A 50 -14.23 5.02 -0.97
N VAL A 51 -14.50 4.26 -2.02
CA VAL A 51 -15.72 4.39 -2.81
C VAL A 51 -16.93 3.98 -1.97
N GLY A 52 -17.89 4.90 -1.84
CA GLY A 52 -19.11 4.67 -1.06
C GLY A 52 -18.98 4.92 0.44
N GLN A 53 -17.82 5.36 0.93
CA GLN A 53 -17.60 5.69 2.35
C GLN A 53 -17.88 7.17 2.70
N GLY A 54 -18.22 8.00 1.71
CA GLY A 54 -18.48 9.42 1.93
C GLY A 54 -17.24 10.30 2.11
N SER A 55 -16.09 9.74 2.46
CA SER A 55 -14.85 10.50 2.71
C SER A 55 -14.40 11.29 1.48
N MET A 56 -14.50 10.71 0.29
CA MET A 56 -14.14 11.36 -0.95
C MET A 56 -15.12 12.49 -1.32
N GLU A 57 -16.39 12.36 -0.97
CA GLU A 57 -17.40 13.41 -1.18
C GLU A 57 -17.07 14.64 -0.35
N ILE A 58 -16.61 14.45 0.87
CA ILE A 58 -16.20 15.53 1.76
C ILE A 58 -14.96 16.23 1.21
N PHE A 59 -13.92 15.51 0.84
CA PHE A 59 -12.76 16.13 0.19
C PHE A 59 -13.15 16.88 -1.08
N ALA A 60 -14.07 16.34 -1.87
CA ALA A 60 -14.58 17.00 -3.07
C ALA A 60 -15.37 18.29 -2.75
N SER A 61 -16.05 18.35 -1.58
CA SER A 61 -16.80 19.54 -1.17
C SER A 61 -15.92 20.74 -0.85
N TYR A 62 -14.68 20.51 -0.43
CA TYR A 62 -13.68 21.55 -0.17
C TYR A 62 -12.91 21.99 -1.41
N MET A 63 -13.11 21.33 -2.55
CA MET A 63 -12.42 21.67 -3.79
C MET A 63 -13.00 22.93 -4.44
N ASP A 64 -12.11 23.76 -4.97
CA ASP A 64 -12.49 24.94 -5.76
C ASP A 64 -13.27 24.51 -7.00
N LYS A 65 -14.38 25.21 -7.30
CA LYS A 65 -15.25 24.99 -8.48
C LYS A 65 -14.52 25.09 -9.83
N LYS A 66 -13.28 25.57 -9.84
CA LYS A 66 -12.41 25.65 -11.01
C LYS A 66 -11.80 24.33 -11.43
N ASN A 67 -11.75 23.35 -10.52
CA ASN A 67 -11.14 22.05 -10.75
C ASN A 67 -12.17 21.07 -11.32
N SER A 68 -11.77 20.32 -12.33
CA SER A 68 -12.62 19.27 -12.91
C SER A 68 -12.57 18.03 -12.01
N LEU A 69 -13.71 17.60 -11.48
CA LEU A 69 -13.81 16.40 -10.65
C LEU A 69 -13.23 15.16 -11.33
N GLY A 70 -13.47 15.00 -12.64
CA GLY A 70 -12.93 13.86 -13.38
C GLY A 70 -11.40 13.88 -13.49
N GLY A 71 -10.81 15.05 -13.68
CA GLY A 71 -9.36 15.22 -13.71
C GLY A 71 -8.69 14.87 -12.39
N GLU A 72 -9.28 15.32 -11.29
CA GLU A 72 -8.76 15.00 -9.94
C GLU A 72 -8.96 13.53 -9.58
N ALA A 73 -10.08 12.92 -9.94
CA ALA A 73 -10.30 11.48 -9.73
C ALA A 73 -9.23 10.63 -10.45
N ILE A 74 -8.87 10.98 -11.69
CA ILE A 74 -7.81 10.28 -12.43
C ILE A 74 -6.45 10.49 -11.76
N ARG A 75 -6.14 11.69 -11.29
CA ARG A 75 -4.87 11.98 -10.58
C ARG A 75 -4.77 11.20 -9.28
N ILE A 76 -5.82 11.18 -8.48
CA ILE A 76 -5.87 10.45 -7.22
C ILE A 76 -5.67 8.95 -7.47
N THR A 77 -6.42 8.38 -8.40
CA THR A 77 -6.31 6.96 -8.76
C THR A 77 -4.90 6.60 -9.27
N ALA A 78 -4.31 7.46 -10.11
CA ALA A 78 -2.96 7.24 -10.63
C ALA A 78 -1.90 7.31 -9.51
N LEU A 79 -2.01 8.28 -8.60
CA LEU A 79 -1.10 8.41 -7.47
C LEU A 79 -1.25 7.26 -6.48
N ASP A 80 -2.48 6.85 -6.15
CA ASP A 80 -2.75 5.72 -5.27
C ASP A 80 -2.15 4.42 -5.84
N THR A 81 -2.41 4.14 -7.12
CA THR A 81 -1.84 2.99 -7.82
C THR A 81 -0.31 3.03 -7.83
N PHE A 82 0.29 4.19 -8.09
CA PHE A 82 1.74 4.35 -8.11
C PHE A 82 2.36 4.09 -6.74
N VAL A 83 1.79 4.64 -5.69
CA VAL A 83 2.26 4.42 -4.31
C VAL A 83 2.10 2.96 -3.91
N ALA A 84 0.98 2.32 -4.25
CA ALA A 84 0.74 0.91 -3.98
C ALA A 84 1.76 0.01 -4.69
N LEU A 85 2.09 0.28 -5.94
CA LEU A 85 3.12 -0.43 -6.69
C LEU A 85 4.50 -0.28 -6.06
N LEU A 86 4.88 0.94 -5.66
CA LEU A 86 6.14 1.19 -4.97
C LEU A 86 6.21 0.48 -3.62
N ALA A 87 5.13 0.52 -2.84
CA ALA A 87 5.05 -0.18 -1.56
C ALA A 87 5.22 -1.68 -1.73
N GLY A 88 4.59 -2.29 -2.74
CA GLY A 88 4.76 -3.69 -3.08
C GLY A 88 6.20 -4.05 -3.43
N LEU A 89 6.88 -3.22 -4.23
CA LEU A 89 8.29 -3.39 -4.57
C LEU A 89 9.25 -3.29 -3.38
N ILE A 90 8.83 -2.66 -2.28
CA ILE A 90 9.60 -2.61 -1.04
C ILE A 90 9.31 -3.83 -0.17
N ILE A 91 8.03 -4.13 0.02
CA ILE A 91 7.56 -5.10 1.01
C ILE A 91 7.85 -6.53 0.57
N PHE A 92 7.48 -6.90 -0.67
CA PHE A 92 7.64 -8.28 -1.11
C PHE A 92 9.10 -8.76 -1.15
N PRO A 93 10.06 -8.05 -1.76
CA PRO A 93 11.45 -8.45 -1.70
C PRO A 93 12.00 -8.54 -0.28
N ALA A 94 11.57 -7.64 0.61
CA ALA A 94 11.97 -7.67 2.00
C ALA A 94 11.40 -8.92 2.73
N CYS A 95 10.14 -9.26 2.55
CA CYS A 95 9.55 -10.47 3.12
C CYS A 95 10.30 -11.73 2.69
N PHE A 96 10.60 -11.87 1.41
CA PHE A 96 11.35 -13.02 0.89
C PHE A 96 12.81 -13.05 1.36
N ALA A 97 13.44 -11.89 1.54
CA ALA A 97 14.81 -11.79 2.06
C ALA A 97 14.90 -12.23 3.53
N PHE A 98 13.87 -11.94 4.31
CA PHE A 98 13.80 -12.29 5.74
C PHE A 98 13.01 -13.58 6.03
N GLY A 99 12.55 -14.28 4.99
CA GLY A 99 11.84 -15.55 5.14
C GLY A 99 10.47 -15.44 5.81
N VAL A 100 9.83 -14.28 5.69
CA VAL A 100 8.50 -14.01 6.23
C VAL A 100 7.46 -14.17 5.13
N GLU A 101 6.37 -14.88 5.45
CA GLU A 101 5.27 -15.04 4.50
C GLU A 101 4.51 -13.72 4.32
N PRO A 102 4.26 -13.29 3.07
CA PRO A 102 3.60 -12.00 2.78
C PRO A 102 2.10 -11.98 3.12
N ASP A 103 1.52 -13.10 3.52
CA ASP A 103 0.07 -13.27 3.77
C ASP A 103 -0.35 -13.02 5.23
N GLN A 104 0.50 -12.37 6.02
CA GLN A 104 0.26 -12.18 7.46
C GLN A 104 -0.61 -10.95 7.81
N GLY A 105 -1.15 -10.23 6.82
CA GLY A 105 -2.04 -9.08 7.05
C GLY A 105 -1.43 -7.99 7.95
N PRO A 106 -2.11 -7.54 9.02
CA PRO A 106 -1.63 -6.47 9.90
C PRO A 106 -0.29 -6.74 10.58
N SER A 107 0.04 -8.01 10.85
CA SER A 107 1.33 -8.38 11.44
C SER A 107 2.51 -8.07 10.52
N LEU A 108 2.29 -7.98 9.21
CA LEU A 108 3.29 -7.52 8.27
C LEU A 108 3.80 -6.10 8.60
N ILE A 109 2.90 -5.20 8.98
CA ILE A 109 3.23 -3.81 9.28
C ILE A 109 3.86 -3.67 10.66
N PHE A 110 3.32 -4.37 11.67
CA PHE A 110 3.72 -4.16 13.06
C PHE A 110 4.83 -5.10 13.54
N VAL A 111 5.05 -6.22 12.89
CA VAL A 111 6.08 -7.20 13.26
C VAL A 111 7.18 -7.27 12.21
N THR A 112 6.81 -7.46 10.94
CA THR A 112 7.78 -7.70 9.87
C THR A 112 8.56 -6.46 9.50
N LEU A 113 7.89 -5.32 9.28
CA LEU A 113 8.58 -4.07 8.92
C LEU A 113 9.53 -3.56 10.02
N PRO A 114 9.19 -3.56 11.33
CA PRO A 114 10.15 -3.25 12.38
C PRO A 114 11.38 -4.15 12.37
N ASN A 115 11.19 -5.45 12.19
CA ASN A 115 12.31 -6.40 12.09
C ASN A 115 13.22 -6.12 10.87
N ILE A 116 12.64 -5.72 9.75
CA ILE A 116 13.40 -5.30 8.57
C ILE A 116 14.21 -4.03 8.89
N PHE A 117 13.60 -3.04 9.52
CA PHE A 117 14.29 -1.80 9.89
C PHE A 117 15.45 -2.02 10.86
N ILE A 118 15.32 -2.94 11.84
CA ILE A 118 16.40 -3.26 12.77
C ILE A 118 17.64 -3.78 12.04
N ASN A 119 17.46 -4.51 10.96
CA ASN A 119 18.54 -5.10 10.16
C ASN A 119 19.12 -4.16 9.08
N MET A 120 18.54 -2.96 8.91
CA MET A 120 19.03 -1.97 7.95
C MET A 120 19.97 -0.95 8.59
N PRO A 121 20.97 -0.43 7.84
CA PRO A 121 21.78 0.68 8.33
C PRO A 121 20.87 1.90 8.62
N MET A 122 21.01 2.51 9.79
CA MET A 122 20.15 3.59 10.30
C MET A 122 18.66 3.18 10.43
N GLY A 123 18.36 1.92 10.66
CA GLY A 123 17.00 1.40 10.70
C GLY A 123 16.09 2.06 11.74
N GLN A 124 16.64 2.50 12.87
CA GLN A 124 15.88 3.22 13.89
C GLN A 124 15.31 4.55 13.35
N LEU A 125 16.08 5.26 12.53
CA LEU A 125 15.64 6.53 11.93
C LEU A 125 14.57 6.28 10.86
N TRP A 126 14.80 5.28 10.00
CA TRP A 126 13.83 4.90 8.96
C TRP A 126 12.53 4.35 9.55
N GLY A 127 12.62 3.52 10.57
CA GLY A 127 11.46 3.00 11.28
C GLY A 127 10.67 4.10 11.99
N GLY A 128 11.36 5.02 12.69
CA GLY A 128 10.73 6.15 13.33
C GLY A 128 10.00 7.05 12.34
N LEU A 129 10.64 7.42 11.23
CA LEU A 129 9.99 8.20 10.15
C LEU A 129 8.78 7.48 9.56
N PHE A 130 8.90 6.18 9.31
CA PHE A 130 7.79 5.39 8.79
C PHE A 130 6.56 5.44 9.69
N PHE A 131 6.73 5.20 10.99
CA PHE A 131 5.61 5.21 11.94
C PHE A 131 5.05 6.62 12.16
N VAL A 132 5.87 7.66 12.14
CA VAL A 132 5.42 9.05 12.19
C VAL A 132 4.54 9.37 10.97
N PHE A 133 4.99 9.07 9.75
CA PHE A 133 4.18 9.28 8.56
C PHE A 133 2.89 8.45 8.55
N MET A 134 2.96 7.22 9.04
CA MET A 134 1.78 6.37 9.18
C MET A 134 0.75 6.94 10.16
N THR A 135 1.22 7.53 11.27
CA THR A 135 0.36 8.22 12.24
C THR A 135 -0.34 9.42 11.61
N PHE A 136 0.38 10.25 10.87
CA PHE A 136 -0.21 11.39 10.15
C PHE A 136 -1.24 10.95 9.11
N ALA A 137 -0.92 9.90 8.34
CA ALA A 137 -1.85 9.34 7.36
C ALA A 137 -3.12 8.81 8.02
N SER A 138 -2.99 8.07 9.12
CA SER A 138 -4.13 7.57 9.89
C SER A 138 -4.97 8.70 10.47
N PHE A 139 -4.34 9.76 10.96
CA PHE A 139 -5.03 10.92 11.54
C PHE A 139 -5.87 11.66 10.50
N SER A 140 -5.35 11.84 9.28
CA SER A 140 -6.10 12.48 8.19
C SER A 140 -7.33 11.65 7.79
N THR A 141 -7.18 10.32 7.71
CA THR A 141 -8.30 9.42 7.41
C THR A 141 -9.39 9.47 8.49
N VAL A 142 -8.98 9.41 9.76
CA VAL A 142 -9.91 9.50 10.90
C VAL A 142 -10.67 10.82 10.88
N THR A 143 -9.99 11.93 10.63
CA THR A 143 -10.61 13.26 10.55
C THR A 143 -11.66 13.31 9.43
N ALA A 144 -11.33 12.80 8.24
CA ALA A 144 -12.26 12.75 7.13
C ALA A 144 -13.51 11.90 7.42
N VAL A 145 -13.34 10.76 8.10
CA VAL A 145 -14.45 9.90 8.50
C VAL A 145 -15.34 10.59 9.54
N PHE A 146 -14.75 11.24 10.54
CA PHE A 146 -15.55 11.98 11.54
C PHE A 146 -16.34 13.14 10.92
N GLU A 147 -15.77 13.81 9.93
CA GLU A 147 -16.46 14.90 9.24
C GLU A 147 -17.59 14.39 8.35
N ALA A 148 -17.51 13.14 7.86
CA ALA A 148 -18.59 12.49 7.12
C ALA A 148 -19.85 12.25 7.96
N PHE A 149 -19.71 12.15 9.28
CA PHE A 149 -20.83 11.94 10.21
C PHE A 149 -21.39 13.22 10.80
N ARG A 150 -20.83 14.37 10.48
CA ARG A 150 -21.29 15.67 10.99
C ARG A 150 -22.30 16.32 10.06
#